data_abb155b39e5f08f7b34cc1a1e315613c
#
_entry.id   abb155b39e5f08f7b34cc1a1e315613c
#
_cell.length_a   1.000
_cell.length_b   1.000
_cell.length_c   1.000
_cell.angle_alpha   90.00
_cell.angle_beta   90.00
_cell.angle_gamma   90.00
#
_symmetry.space_group_name_H-M   'P 1'
#
loop_
_entity.id
_entity.type
_entity.pdbx_description
1 polymer ?
#
loop_
_entity_poly.entity_id
_entity_poly.type
_entity_poly.pdbx_seq_one_letter_code
_entity_poly.pdbx_strand_id
1 'polypeptide(L)'
;NTKVLLYSGTAPFDSFLTAFYSLAAIIIALIVFGSVSLIYNAFSISVSERTRQFGLLSSVGATRKQLRRMVLFEALAVSAVGIPLGILVGIGGIGITLLLIGDKFFSIVRVDIPMRLCVSWQAVVIAAVIALVTVLISAWIPSKRATRVSAVEAIRQSMDIKVSGRPVRTSKLAYKLFGLPGVLAGKHYKRNRKKYRTTVVSLFM
;
A
#
# COMPACT_ATOMS: atom_id res chain seq x y z
N ASN A 1 39.33 5.71 23.14
CA ASN A 1 38.97 7.12 23.45
C ASN A 1 38.25 7.78 22.29
N THR A 2 36.99 7.36 22.07
CA THR A 2 36.11 7.86 21.02
C THR A 2 35.84 9.38 21.12
N LYS A 3 35.90 9.94 22.30
CA LYS A 3 35.73 11.39 22.50
C LYS A 3 36.89 12.23 21.95
N VAL A 4 38.11 11.71 21.93
CA VAL A 4 39.30 12.41 21.40
C VAL A 4 39.26 12.42 19.87
N LEU A 5 38.76 11.38 19.24
CA LEU A 5 38.57 11.27 17.76
C LEU A 5 37.46 12.21 17.25
N LEU A 6 36.43 12.48 18.07
CA LEU A 6 35.40 13.48 17.76
C LEU A 6 35.99 14.92 17.78
N TYR A 7 36.95 15.22 18.67
CA TYR A 7 37.58 16.54 18.74
C TYR A 7 38.64 16.77 17.65
N SER A 8 39.22 15.71 17.11
CA SER A 8 40.23 15.79 16.04
C SER A 8 39.67 15.85 14.62
N GLY A 9 38.33 15.90 14.49
CA GLY A 9 37.66 15.97 13.18
C GLY A 9 37.69 14.67 12.34
N THR A 10 38.30 13.61 12.89
CA THR A 10 38.26 12.26 12.35
C THR A 10 37.14 11.47 13.03
N ALA A 11 35.90 12.00 12.99
CA ALA A 11 34.71 11.20 13.32
C ALA A 11 34.77 9.94 12.49
N PRO A 12 34.59 8.74 13.06
CA PRO A 12 34.65 7.52 12.28
C PRO A 12 33.62 7.63 11.16
N PHE A 13 34.07 7.65 9.92
CA PHE A 13 33.26 7.64 8.69
C PHE A 13 32.20 6.57 8.79
N ASP A 14 32.48 5.49 9.51
CA ASP A 14 31.57 4.39 9.79
C ASP A 14 30.29 4.80 10.54
N SER A 15 30.39 5.71 11.53
CA SER A 15 29.21 6.17 12.27
C SER A 15 28.29 7.05 11.42
N PHE A 16 28.86 7.90 10.57
CA PHE A 16 28.10 8.72 9.63
C PHE A 16 27.42 7.85 8.56
N LEU A 17 28.15 6.92 7.96
CA LEU A 17 27.61 5.98 6.99
C LEU A 17 26.49 5.12 7.59
N THR A 18 26.69 4.63 8.82
CA THR A 18 25.66 3.83 9.52
C THR A 18 24.41 4.66 9.78
N ALA A 19 24.54 5.91 10.22
CA ALA A 19 23.40 6.81 10.41
C ALA A 19 22.68 7.10 9.08
N PHE A 20 23.44 7.32 8.00
CA PHE A 20 22.88 7.55 6.68
C PHE A 20 22.12 6.34 6.14
N TYR A 21 22.70 5.14 6.23
CA TYR A 21 22.03 3.91 5.81
C TYR A 21 20.80 3.59 6.65
N SER A 22 20.82 3.85 7.96
CA SER A 22 19.65 3.65 8.81
C SER A 22 18.51 4.60 8.46
N LEU A 23 18.81 5.87 8.19
CA LEU A 23 17.83 6.84 7.72
C LEU A 23 17.24 6.44 6.36
N ALA A 24 18.09 6.04 5.42
CA ALA A 24 17.65 5.55 4.10
C ALA A 24 16.74 4.32 4.22
N ALA A 25 17.10 3.37 5.10
CA ALA A 25 16.28 2.18 5.34
C ALA A 25 14.90 2.52 5.91
N ILE A 26 14.81 3.49 6.84
CA ILE A 26 13.53 3.96 7.39
C ILE A 26 12.67 4.59 6.29
N ILE A 27 13.25 5.46 5.46
CA ILE A 27 12.53 6.10 4.36
C ILE A 27 12.03 5.05 3.36
N ILE A 28 12.88 4.10 2.97
CA ILE A 28 12.49 3.00 2.07
C ILE A 28 11.36 2.19 2.68
N ALA A 29 11.43 1.86 3.97
CA ALA A 29 10.38 1.11 4.65
C ALA A 29 9.03 1.86 4.65
N LEU A 30 9.03 3.17 4.89
CA LEU A 30 7.84 4.01 4.83
C LEU A 30 7.24 4.06 3.42
N ILE A 31 8.08 4.22 2.39
CA ILE A 31 7.65 4.23 0.97
C ILE A 31 7.04 2.88 0.61
N VAL A 32 7.69 1.77 0.97
CA VAL A 32 7.18 0.42 0.69
C VAL A 32 5.84 0.19 1.39
N PHE A 33 5.72 0.58 2.66
CA PHE A 33 4.46 0.45 3.42
C PHE A 33 3.31 1.23 2.77
N GLY A 34 3.54 2.50 2.40
CA GLY A 34 2.57 3.33 1.69
C GLY A 34 2.19 2.73 0.33
N SER A 35 3.18 2.28 -0.44
CA SER A 35 2.98 1.65 -1.75
C SER A 35 2.18 0.35 -1.65
N VAL A 36 2.49 -0.52 -0.67
CA VAL A 36 1.72 -1.75 -0.40
C VAL A 36 0.25 -1.42 -0.15
N SER A 37 -0.04 -0.41 0.68
CA SER A 37 -1.41 -0.01 0.99
C SER A 37 -2.17 0.48 -0.25
N LEU A 38 -1.53 1.31 -1.06
CA LEU A 38 -2.11 1.91 -2.26
C LEU A 38 -2.37 0.86 -3.34
N ILE A 39 -1.39 0.00 -3.61
CA ILE A 39 -1.51 -1.10 -4.58
C ILE A 39 -2.56 -2.11 -4.11
N TYR A 40 -2.59 -2.45 -2.81
CA TYR A 40 -3.61 -3.31 -2.22
C TYR A 40 -5.02 -2.77 -2.45
N ASN A 41 -5.23 -1.47 -2.23
CA ASN A 41 -6.53 -0.83 -2.45
C ASN A 41 -6.95 -0.90 -3.93
N ALA A 42 -6.04 -0.59 -4.86
CA ALA A 42 -6.29 -0.66 -6.30
C ALA A 42 -6.70 -2.08 -6.73
N PHE A 43 -5.93 -3.10 -6.33
CA PHE A 43 -6.29 -4.49 -6.63
C PHE A 43 -7.57 -4.94 -5.93
N SER A 44 -7.84 -4.49 -4.72
CA SER A 44 -9.07 -4.82 -3.99
C SER A 44 -10.32 -4.29 -4.71
N ILE A 45 -10.25 -3.08 -5.26
CA ILE A 45 -11.33 -2.48 -6.06
C ILE A 45 -11.50 -3.27 -7.36
N SER A 46 -10.42 -3.45 -8.16
CA SER A 46 -10.46 -4.18 -9.42
C SER A 46 -11.02 -5.60 -9.26
N VAL A 47 -10.57 -6.32 -8.24
CA VAL A 47 -11.06 -7.67 -7.92
C VAL A 47 -12.54 -7.65 -7.51
N SER A 48 -12.98 -6.66 -6.74
CA SER A 48 -14.40 -6.53 -6.34
C SER A 48 -15.31 -6.30 -7.53
N GLU A 49 -14.90 -5.47 -8.49
CA GLU A 49 -15.66 -5.20 -9.71
C GLU A 49 -15.80 -6.46 -10.58
N ARG A 50 -14.80 -7.32 -10.61
CA ARG A 50 -14.78 -8.57 -11.39
C ARG A 50 -15.31 -9.80 -10.64
N THR A 51 -15.82 -9.64 -9.41
CA THR A 51 -16.30 -10.78 -8.60
C THR A 51 -17.36 -11.61 -9.33
N ARG A 52 -18.26 -11.00 -10.10
CA ARG A 52 -19.26 -11.70 -10.91
C ARG A 52 -18.62 -12.58 -11.99
N GLN A 53 -17.59 -12.09 -12.67
CA GLN A 53 -16.84 -12.84 -13.68
C GLN A 53 -16.15 -14.06 -13.05
N PHE A 54 -15.56 -13.90 -11.88
CA PHE A 54 -14.96 -15.01 -11.12
C PHE A 54 -16.00 -16.04 -10.69
N GLY A 55 -17.21 -15.59 -10.34
CA GLY A 55 -18.35 -16.47 -10.06
C GLY A 55 -18.76 -17.30 -11.27
N LEU A 56 -18.88 -16.68 -12.45
CA LEU A 56 -19.18 -17.37 -13.71
C LEU A 56 -18.10 -18.39 -14.07
N LEU A 57 -16.82 -18.01 -14.00
CA LEU A 57 -15.71 -18.95 -14.23
C LEU A 57 -15.73 -20.13 -13.24
N SER A 58 -16.06 -19.87 -11.99
CA SER A 58 -16.19 -20.92 -10.97
C SER A 58 -17.35 -21.86 -11.23
N SER A 59 -18.48 -21.37 -11.80
CA SER A 59 -19.63 -22.21 -12.17
C SER A 59 -19.33 -23.15 -13.35
N VAL A 60 -18.40 -22.77 -14.24
CA VAL A 60 -17.90 -23.59 -15.37
C VAL A 60 -16.77 -24.54 -14.92
N GLY A 61 -16.40 -24.52 -13.63
CA GLY A 61 -15.43 -25.45 -13.06
C GLY A 61 -14.02 -24.90 -12.83
N ALA A 62 -13.80 -23.60 -12.95
CA ALA A 62 -12.49 -23.00 -12.63
C ALA A 62 -12.16 -23.16 -11.15
N THR A 63 -10.96 -23.67 -10.88
CA THR A 63 -10.48 -23.88 -9.51
C THR A 63 -10.02 -22.57 -8.88
N ARG A 64 -10.08 -22.49 -7.53
CA ARG A 64 -9.58 -21.33 -6.77
C ARG A 64 -8.12 -21.00 -7.06
N LYS A 65 -7.30 -22.02 -7.37
CA LYS A 65 -5.88 -21.82 -7.73
C LYS A 65 -5.74 -21.11 -9.09
N GLN A 66 -6.58 -21.47 -10.06
CA GLN A 66 -6.58 -20.85 -11.40
C GLN A 66 -7.00 -19.39 -11.31
N LEU A 67 -8.10 -19.09 -10.60
CA LEU A 67 -8.56 -17.71 -10.40
C LEU A 67 -7.49 -16.85 -9.71
N ARG A 68 -6.83 -17.39 -8.68
CA ARG A 68 -5.75 -16.68 -8.00
C ARG A 68 -4.54 -16.44 -8.90
N ARG A 69 -4.14 -17.43 -9.71
CA ARG A 69 -3.06 -17.27 -10.69
C ARG A 69 -3.38 -16.19 -11.72
N MET A 70 -4.64 -16.10 -12.15
CA MET A 70 -5.09 -15.07 -13.08
C MET A 70 -4.87 -13.66 -12.51
N VAL A 71 -5.28 -13.40 -11.26
CA VAL A 71 -5.07 -12.12 -10.59
C VAL A 71 -3.58 -11.81 -10.40
N LEU A 72 -2.78 -12.81 -10.01
CA LEU A 72 -1.33 -12.63 -9.85
C LEU A 72 -0.62 -12.40 -11.18
N PHE A 73 -1.08 -13.06 -12.25
CA PHE A 73 -0.54 -12.82 -13.60
C PHE A 73 -0.85 -11.41 -14.08
N GLU A 74 -2.06 -10.91 -13.82
CA GLU A 74 -2.42 -9.52 -14.10
C GLU A 74 -1.52 -8.53 -13.32
N ALA A 75 -1.26 -8.81 -12.04
CA ALA A 75 -0.33 -8.02 -11.24
C ALA A 75 1.09 -8.01 -11.82
N LEU A 76 1.58 -9.18 -12.29
CA LEU A 76 2.87 -9.29 -12.96
C LEU A 76 2.91 -8.53 -14.29
N ALA A 77 1.86 -8.63 -15.11
CA ALA A 77 1.78 -7.93 -16.38
C ALA A 77 1.81 -6.41 -16.20
N VAL A 78 1.05 -5.89 -15.24
CA VAL A 78 1.05 -4.45 -14.90
C VAL A 78 2.43 -4.04 -14.35
N SER A 79 3.04 -4.85 -13.49
CA SER A 79 4.36 -4.55 -12.93
C SER A 79 5.48 -4.60 -13.96
N ALA A 80 5.38 -5.47 -14.97
CA ALA A 80 6.37 -5.57 -16.05
C ALA A 80 6.49 -4.27 -16.86
N VAL A 81 5.42 -3.51 -16.97
CA VAL A 81 5.41 -2.18 -17.61
C VAL A 81 5.65 -1.08 -16.57
N GLY A 82 5.00 -1.16 -15.43
CA GLY A 82 5.03 -0.12 -14.40
C GLY A 82 6.40 0.05 -13.74
N ILE A 83 7.14 -1.04 -13.49
CA ILE A 83 8.45 -0.96 -12.85
C ILE A 83 9.48 -0.24 -13.76
N PRO A 84 9.68 -0.61 -15.03
CA PRO A 84 10.61 0.11 -15.91
C PRO A 84 10.22 1.58 -16.08
N LEU A 85 8.95 1.88 -16.28
CA LEU A 85 8.46 3.26 -16.38
C LEU A 85 8.72 4.05 -15.10
N GLY A 86 8.45 3.45 -13.93
CA GLY A 86 8.71 4.07 -12.64
C GLY A 86 10.21 4.39 -12.42
N ILE A 87 11.09 3.48 -12.82
CA ILE A 87 12.55 3.67 -12.75
C ILE A 87 12.99 4.80 -13.68
N LEU A 88 12.50 4.81 -14.92
CA LEU A 88 12.84 5.87 -15.89
C LEU A 88 12.37 7.24 -15.41
N VAL A 89 11.13 7.35 -14.95
CA VAL A 89 10.58 8.59 -14.40
C VAL A 89 11.33 9.01 -13.11
N GLY A 90 11.70 8.06 -12.27
CA GLY A 90 12.49 8.32 -11.06
C GLY A 90 13.88 8.88 -11.37
N ILE A 91 14.60 8.24 -12.28
CA ILE A 91 15.94 8.70 -12.71
C ILE A 91 15.82 10.08 -13.40
N GLY A 92 14.84 10.24 -14.29
CA GLY A 92 14.57 11.50 -14.97
C GLY A 92 14.21 12.62 -14.00
N GLY A 93 13.36 12.34 -13.02
CA GLY A 93 12.97 13.30 -11.98
C GLY A 93 14.15 13.78 -11.14
N ILE A 94 15.03 12.85 -10.71
CA ILE A 94 16.28 13.22 -10.00
C ILE A 94 17.19 14.05 -10.91
N GLY A 95 17.33 13.66 -12.19
CA GLY A 95 18.12 14.41 -13.17
C GLY A 95 17.64 15.85 -13.33
N ILE A 96 16.34 16.05 -13.51
CA ILE A 96 15.72 17.38 -13.62
C ILE A 96 15.92 18.19 -12.34
N THR A 97 15.73 17.56 -11.17
CA THR A 97 15.94 18.21 -9.87
C THR A 97 17.39 18.69 -9.72
N LEU A 98 18.37 17.87 -10.09
CA LEU A 98 19.79 18.26 -10.05
C LEU A 98 20.11 19.40 -11.03
N LEU A 99 19.50 19.42 -12.20
CA LEU A 99 19.68 20.53 -13.17
C LEU A 99 19.07 21.84 -12.66
N LEU A 100 17.93 21.80 -11.99
CA LEU A 100 17.25 23.00 -11.52
C LEU A 100 17.82 23.58 -10.23
N ILE A 101 18.29 22.71 -9.33
CA ILE A 101 18.70 23.09 -7.96
C ILE A 101 20.22 23.08 -7.84
N GLY A 102 20.95 22.31 -8.66
CA GLY A 102 22.40 22.13 -8.56
C GLY A 102 23.15 23.45 -8.47
N ASP A 103 22.94 24.37 -9.41
CA ASP A 103 23.63 25.66 -9.47
C ASP A 103 23.33 26.56 -8.26
N LYS A 104 22.09 26.52 -7.77
CA LYS A 104 21.69 27.31 -6.59
C LYS A 104 22.23 26.73 -5.28
N PHE A 105 22.33 25.41 -5.19
CA PHE A 105 22.88 24.74 -4.01
C PHE A 105 24.40 25.00 -3.85
N PHE A 106 25.12 25.05 -4.96
CA PHE A 106 26.56 25.36 -4.97
C PHE A 106 26.84 26.79 -4.49
N SER A 107 25.99 27.75 -4.84
CA SER A 107 26.16 29.14 -4.40
C SER A 107 25.96 29.30 -2.88
N ILE A 108 25.19 28.41 -2.24
CA ILE A 108 24.92 28.44 -0.79
C ILE A 108 26.03 27.71 -0.01
N VAL A 109 26.48 26.54 -0.49
CA VAL A 109 27.39 25.65 0.25
C VAL A 109 28.88 25.99 -0.03
N ARG A 110 29.17 26.84 -1.03
CA ARG A 110 30.53 27.23 -1.45
C ARG A 110 31.48 26.06 -1.73
N VAL A 111 30.96 24.97 -2.28
CA VAL A 111 31.74 23.76 -2.60
C VAL A 111 31.63 23.51 -4.10
N ASP A 112 32.72 23.63 -4.81
CA ASP A 112 32.81 23.42 -6.28
C ASP A 112 32.90 21.93 -6.66
N ILE A 113 31.95 21.11 -6.19
CA ILE A 113 31.87 19.70 -6.59
C ILE A 113 30.68 19.53 -7.56
N PRO A 114 30.92 19.29 -8.85
CA PRO A 114 29.81 19.08 -9.79
C PRO A 114 29.00 17.83 -9.41
N MET A 115 27.73 18.02 -9.03
CA MET A 115 26.82 16.91 -8.77
C MET A 115 26.50 16.23 -10.10
N ARG A 116 27.04 15.05 -10.31
CA ARG A 116 26.74 14.21 -11.47
C ARG A 116 25.79 13.11 -11.08
N LEU A 117 24.75 12.90 -11.90
CA LEU A 117 23.85 11.77 -11.73
C LEU A 117 24.61 10.48 -12.04
N CYS A 118 24.95 9.71 -11.01
CA CYS A 118 25.55 8.38 -11.16
C CYS A 118 24.49 7.32 -10.90
N VAL A 119 24.03 6.65 -11.96
CA VAL A 119 23.08 5.55 -11.85
C VAL A 119 23.84 4.24 -11.75
N SER A 120 23.81 3.60 -10.58
CA SER A 120 24.36 2.27 -10.41
C SER A 120 23.40 1.20 -10.91
N TRP A 121 23.87 0.31 -11.78
CA TRP A 121 23.08 -0.85 -12.24
C TRP A 121 22.58 -1.72 -11.08
N GLN A 122 23.41 -1.91 -10.08
CA GLN A 122 23.05 -2.67 -8.87
C GLN A 122 21.87 -2.05 -8.13
N ALA A 123 21.87 -0.72 -7.97
CA ALA A 123 20.76 -0.01 -7.33
C ALA A 123 19.46 -0.15 -8.13
N VAL A 124 19.51 -0.09 -9.45
CA VAL A 124 18.35 -0.29 -10.34
C VAL A 124 17.77 -1.69 -10.19
N VAL A 125 18.62 -2.71 -10.19
CA VAL A 125 18.17 -4.10 -10.01
C VAL A 125 17.55 -4.31 -8.62
N ILE A 126 18.17 -3.81 -7.56
CA ILE A 126 17.63 -3.90 -6.19
C ILE A 126 16.27 -3.19 -6.11
N ALA A 127 16.16 -2.00 -6.67
CA ALA A 127 14.88 -1.25 -6.69
C ALA A 127 13.80 -2.02 -7.46
N ALA A 128 14.12 -2.61 -8.61
CA ALA A 128 13.19 -3.43 -9.38
C ALA A 128 12.72 -4.67 -8.60
N VAL A 129 13.62 -5.35 -7.91
CA VAL A 129 13.29 -6.52 -7.07
C VAL A 129 12.38 -6.13 -5.91
N ILE A 130 12.71 -5.05 -5.19
CA ILE A 130 11.88 -4.55 -4.09
C ILE A 130 10.49 -4.17 -4.60
N ALA A 131 10.40 -3.47 -5.74
CA ALA A 131 9.14 -3.09 -6.35
C ALA A 131 8.30 -4.32 -6.73
N LEU A 132 8.91 -5.32 -7.36
CA LEU A 132 8.24 -6.57 -7.74
C LEU A 132 7.69 -7.32 -6.52
N VAL A 133 8.50 -7.47 -5.48
CA VAL A 133 8.09 -8.11 -4.22
C VAL A 133 6.93 -7.35 -3.58
N THR A 134 7.00 -6.01 -3.57
CA THR A 134 5.94 -5.14 -3.06
C THR A 134 4.62 -5.36 -3.80
N VAL A 135 4.63 -5.42 -5.14
CA VAL A 135 3.43 -5.68 -5.95
C VAL A 135 2.85 -7.06 -5.67
N LEU A 136 3.69 -8.09 -5.61
CA LEU A 136 3.25 -9.47 -5.35
C LEU A 136 2.61 -9.61 -3.96
N ILE A 137 3.22 -9.03 -2.93
CA ILE A 137 2.66 -9.04 -1.58
C ILE A 137 1.31 -8.31 -1.55
N SER A 138 1.22 -7.15 -2.20
CA SER A 138 0.01 -6.34 -2.25
C SER A 138 -1.15 -7.03 -2.99
N ALA A 139 -0.86 -7.76 -4.07
CA ALA A 139 -1.85 -8.50 -4.84
C ALA A 139 -2.28 -9.83 -4.20
N TRP A 140 -1.47 -10.38 -3.29
CA TRP A 140 -1.72 -11.69 -2.67
C TRP A 140 -3.01 -11.75 -1.85
N ILE A 141 -3.27 -10.74 -1.02
CA ILE A 141 -4.45 -10.70 -0.15
C ILE A 141 -5.74 -10.52 -0.96
N PRO A 142 -5.85 -9.55 -1.91
CA PRO A 142 -7.02 -9.43 -2.78
C PRO A 142 -7.29 -10.69 -3.59
N SER A 143 -6.25 -11.34 -4.14
CA SER A 143 -6.39 -12.59 -4.89
C SER A 143 -6.98 -13.73 -4.07
N LYS A 144 -6.64 -13.83 -2.78
CA LYS A 144 -7.26 -14.79 -1.86
C LYS A 144 -8.74 -14.46 -1.58
N ARG A 145 -9.10 -13.18 -1.51
CA ARG A 145 -10.48 -12.75 -1.26
C ARG A 145 -11.37 -13.05 -2.47
N ALA A 146 -10.89 -12.78 -3.69
CA ALA A 146 -11.60 -13.08 -4.93
C ALA A 146 -12.06 -14.55 -5.03
N THR A 147 -11.25 -15.46 -4.53
CA THR A 147 -11.49 -16.90 -4.63
C THR A 147 -12.33 -17.49 -3.51
N ARG A 148 -12.72 -16.70 -2.50
CA ARG A 148 -13.54 -17.16 -1.37
C ARG A 148 -15.04 -17.00 -1.59
N VAL A 149 -15.43 -16.18 -2.56
CA VAL A 149 -16.85 -15.96 -2.88
C VAL A 149 -17.36 -17.21 -3.61
N SER A 150 -18.49 -17.76 -3.15
CA SER A 150 -19.11 -18.89 -3.83
C SER A 150 -19.72 -18.44 -5.19
N ALA A 151 -19.78 -19.34 -6.18
CA ALA A 151 -20.34 -19.02 -7.50
C ALA A 151 -21.75 -18.45 -7.38
N VAL A 152 -22.57 -19.00 -6.49
CA VAL A 152 -23.96 -18.57 -6.25
C VAL A 152 -24.02 -17.16 -5.65
N GLU A 153 -23.17 -16.86 -4.67
CA GLU A 153 -23.11 -15.50 -4.07
C GLU A 153 -22.61 -14.46 -5.06
N ALA A 154 -21.62 -14.81 -5.89
CA ALA A 154 -21.06 -13.93 -6.91
C ALA A 154 -22.10 -13.58 -8.01
N ILE A 155 -22.93 -14.55 -8.43
CA ILE A 155 -23.96 -14.36 -9.46
C ILE A 155 -25.15 -13.57 -8.90
N ARG A 156 -25.57 -13.86 -7.66
CA ARG A 156 -26.69 -13.16 -7.01
C ARG A 156 -26.41 -11.70 -6.71
N GLN A 157 -25.14 -11.25 -6.74
CA GLN A 157 -24.73 -9.90 -6.30
C GLN A 157 -25.26 -9.54 -4.89
N SER A 158 -25.84 -10.48 -4.19
CA SER A 158 -26.16 -10.32 -2.79
C SER A 158 -24.81 -10.40 -2.04
N MET A 159 -24.14 -9.25 -1.92
CA MET A 159 -23.27 -9.06 -0.77
C MET A 159 -24.17 -9.20 0.45
N ASP A 160 -24.46 -10.45 0.79
CA ASP A 160 -25.17 -10.74 2.02
C ASP A 160 -24.38 -10.08 3.14
N ILE A 161 -24.95 -8.99 3.62
CA ILE A 161 -24.57 -8.41 4.88
C ILE A 161 -24.66 -9.58 5.84
N LYS A 162 -23.53 -10.16 6.21
CA LYS A 162 -23.48 -11.23 7.21
C LYS A 162 -24.13 -10.67 8.46
N VAL A 163 -25.44 -10.85 8.51
CA VAL A 163 -26.25 -10.44 9.66
C VAL A 163 -25.83 -11.35 10.79
N SER A 164 -24.93 -10.87 11.61
CA SER A 164 -24.61 -11.56 12.86
C SER A 164 -25.93 -11.75 13.61
N GLY A 165 -26.36 -12.99 13.81
CA GLY A 165 -27.59 -13.32 14.48
C GLY A 165 -27.62 -12.97 15.99
N ARG A 166 -26.60 -12.27 16.50
CA ARG A 166 -26.56 -11.80 17.88
C ARG A 166 -27.55 -10.65 18.08
N PRO A 167 -28.52 -10.79 19.02
CA PRO A 167 -29.46 -9.74 19.33
C PRO A 167 -28.71 -8.52 19.87
N VAL A 168 -28.80 -7.40 19.15
CA VAL A 168 -28.21 -6.14 19.60
C VAL A 168 -29.17 -5.48 20.58
N ARG A 169 -28.83 -5.49 21.85
CA ARG A 169 -29.60 -4.78 22.89
C ARG A 169 -29.53 -3.28 22.64
N THR A 170 -30.69 -2.66 22.48
CA THR A 170 -30.85 -1.21 22.35
C THR A 170 -31.17 -0.59 23.67
N SER A 171 -30.73 0.64 23.93
CA SER A 171 -31.05 1.40 25.11
C SER A 171 -32.52 1.84 25.06
N LYS A 172 -33.24 1.62 26.14
CA LYS A 172 -34.63 2.11 26.31
C LYS A 172 -34.74 3.65 26.22
N LEU A 173 -33.64 4.35 26.53
CA LEU A 173 -33.52 5.81 26.42
C LEU A 173 -33.54 6.28 24.94
N ALA A 174 -32.92 5.52 24.00
CA ALA A 174 -32.95 5.86 22.58
C ALA A 174 -34.36 5.77 21.99
N TYR A 175 -35.18 4.84 22.49
CA TYR A 175 -36.58 4.74 22.08
C TYR A 175 -37.42 5.92 22.63
N LYS A 176 -37.16 6.35 23.86
CA LYS A 176 -37.94 7.43 24.54
C LYS A 176 -37.63 8.82 23.95
N LEU A 177 -36.40 9.05 23.46
CA LEU A 177 -35.94 10.35 22.91
C LEU A 177 -36.12 10.50 21.39
N PHE A 178 -35.91 9.42 20.65
CA PHE A 178 -35.85 9.49 19.17
C PHE A 178 -36.80 8.49 18.48
N GLY A 179 -37.64 7.77 19.24
CA GLY A 179 -38.58 6.80 18.69
C GLY A 179 -37.93 5.65 17.90
N LEU A 180 -38.69 5.09 16.99
CA LEU A 180 -38.27 3.99 16.10
C LEU A 180 -37.02 4.32 15.24
N PRO A 181 -36.87 5.52 14.64
CA PRO A 181 -35.68 5.88 13.87
C PRO A 181 -34.40 5.85 14.68
N GLY A 182 -34.42 6.33 15.92
CA GLY A 182 -33.27 6.32 16.80
C GLY A 182 -32.80 4.93 17.21
N VAL A 183 -33.77 4.01 17.41
CA VAL A 183 -33.47 2.60 17.70
C VAL A 183 -32.84 1.91 16.49
N LEU A 184 -33.34 2.17 15.28
CA LEU A 184 -32.80 1.63 14.05
C LEU A 184 -31.39 2.15 13.77
N ALA A 185 -31.16 3.46 13.93
CA ALA A 185 -29.86 4.08 13.77
C ALA A 185 -28.83 3.50 14.77
N GLY A 186 -29.22 3.35 16.05
CA GLY A 186 -28.39 2.75 17.08
C GLY A 186 -28.06 1.27 16.83
N LYS A 187 -29.01 0.49 16.29
CA LYS A 187 -28.78 -0.90 15.87
C LYS A 187 -27.83 -0.97 14.67
N HIS A 188 -28.00 -0.10 13.67
CA HIS A 188 -27.11 -0.01 12.50
C HIS A 188 -25.68 0.37 12.91
N TYR A 189 -25.52 1.37 13.78
CA TYR A 189 -24.23 1.78 14.29
C TYR A 189 -23.52 0.65 15.06
N LYS A 190 -24.20 0.02 16.03
CA LYS A 190 -23.60 -1.09 16.81
C LYS A 190 -23.21 -2.29 15.94
N ARG A 191 -23.98 -2.59 14.88
CA ARG A 191 -23.73 -3.69 13.95
C ARG A 191 -22.54 -3.43 13.04
N ASN A 192 -22.33 -2.18 12.64
CA ASN A 192 -21.27 -1.76 11.72
C ASN A 192 -20.09 -1.06 12.44
N ARG A 193 -19.99 -1.17 13.77
CA ARG A 193 -19.00 -0.46 14.59
C ARG A 193 -17.55 -0.63 14.10
N LYS A 194 -17.18 -1.81 13.58
CA LYS A 194 -15.83 -2.04 13.00
C LYS A 194 -15.58 -1.18 11.76
N LYS A 195 -16.57 -1.04 10.88
CA LYS A 195 -16.46 -0.25 9.65
C LYS A 195 -16.35 1.26 9.96
N TYR A 196 -17.15 1.74 10.90
CA TYR A 196 -17.09 3.14 11.36
C TYR A 196 -15.78 3.49 12.07
N ARG A 197 -15.24 2.57 12.89
CA ARG A 197 -13.92 2.79 13.52
C ARG A 197 -12.80 2.92 12.50
N THR A 198 -12.81 2.14 11.44
CA THR A 198 -11.81 2.22 10.36
C THR A 198 -11.90 3.57 9.66
N THR A 199 -13.11 4.06 9.36
CA THR A 199 -13.32 5.38 8.75
C THR A 199 -12.88 6.51 9.67
N VAL A 200 -13.21 6.45 10.96
CA VAL A 200 -12.78 7.45 11.95
C VAL A 200 -11.26 7.46 12.08
N VAL A 201 -10.61 6.31 12.19
CA VAL A 201 -9.14 6.24 12.24
C VAL A 201 -8.50 6.79 10.97
N SER A 202 -9.08 6.51 9.80
CA SER A 202 -8.59 7.06 8.52
C SER A 202 -8.75 8.58 8.38
N LEU A 203 -9.68 9.18 9.11
CA LEU A 203 -9.89 10.63 9.13
C LEU A 203 -8.95 11.37 10.11
N PHE A 204 -8.41 10.64 11.11
CA PHE A 204 -7.49 11.19 12.13
C PHE A 204 -6.00 10.93 11.79
N MET A 205 -5.70 10.17 10.73
CA MET A 205 -4.34 9.95 10.21
C MET A 205 -4.05 10.89 9.03
#